data_40a463816cbbf76cd0921ffd8e232bcb
#
_entry.id   40a463816cbbf76cd0921ffd8e232bcb
#
_cell.length_a   1.000
_cell.length_b   1.000
_cell.length_c   1.000
_cell.angle_alpha   90.00
_cell.angle_beta   90.00
_cell.angle_gamma   90.00
#
_symmetry.space_group_name_H-M   'P 1'
#
loop_
_entity.id
_entity.type
_entity.pdbx_description
1 polymer ?
#
loop_
_entity_poly.entity_id
_entity_poly.type
_entity_poly.pdbx_seq_one_letter_code
_entity_poly.pdbx_strand_id
1 'polypeptide(L)'
;MWKVIAADDEGYIREALQKLINWEKMDCSLESVVSDGQELLEKIRGEMPDIVITDIQMPGVDGLEVCKYIYETCPETQVIILTAYSDFEYAKRAIKYSVCEYVLKIS
;
A
#
# COMPACT_ATOMS: atom_id res chain seq x y z
N MET A 1 -14.58 10.61 -5.23
CA MET A 1 -14.04 9.28 -4.89
C MET A 1 -12.61 9.39 -4.38
N TRP A 2 -12.27 8.59 -3.38
CA TRP A 2 -10.91 8.53 -2.87
C TRP A 2 -10.03 7.75 -3.83
N LYS A 3 -8.90 8.29 -4.19
CA LYS A 3 -7.95 7.62 -5.08
C LYS A 3 -7.11 6.63 -4.32
N VAL A 4 -7.09 5.38 -4.78
CA VAL A 4 -6.35 4.28 -4.16
C VAL A 4 -5.30 3.76 -5.13
N ILE A 5 -4.08 3.56 -4.64
CA ILE A 5 -3.02 2.87 -5.36
C ILE A 5 -2.57 1.70 -4.50
N ALA A 6 -2.37 0.55 -5.10
CA ALA A 6 -1.96 -0.64 -4.39
C ALA A 6 -0.70 -1.24 -5.00
N ALA A 7 0.12 -1.89 -4.16
CA ALA A 7 1.32 -2.58 -4.59
C ALA A 7 1.46 -3.92 -3.88
N ASP A 8 1.74 -4.96 -4.64
CA ASP A 8 2.03 -6.28 -4.11
C ASP A 8 2.81 -7.05 -5.19
N ASP A 9 3.87 -7.75 -4.80
CA ASP A 9 4.66 -8.52 -5.75
C ASP A 9 4.01 -9.85 -6.14
N GLU A 10 2.96 -10.26 -5.44
CA GLU A 10 2.22 -11.48 -5.73
C GLU A 10 1.06 -11.20 -6.69
N GLY A 11 1.11 -11.81 -7.88
CA GLY A 11 0.10 -11.58 -8.93
C GLY A 11 -1.32 -11.90 -8.49
N TYR A 12 -1.52 -12.95 -7.69
CA TYR A 12 -2.86 -13.33 -7.26
C TYR A 12 -3.45 -12.32 -6.27
N ILE A 13 -2.63 -11.63 -5.50
CA ILE A 13 -3.10 -10.55 -4.63
C ILE A 13 -3.50 -9.34 -5.46
N ARG A 14 -2.67 -8.97 -6.46
CA ARG A 14 -3.02 -7.86 -7.35
C ARG A 14 -4.35 -8.12 -8.06
N GLU A 15 -4.55 -9.34 -8.53
CA GLU A 15 -5.80 -9.73 -9.18
C GLU A 15 -6.99 -9.66 -8.21
N ALA A 16 -6.81 -10.15 -6.99
CA ALA A 16 -7.85 -10.10 -5.97
C ALA A 16 -8.26 -8.67 -5.64
N LEU A 17 -7.29 -7.77 -5.49
CA LEU A 17 -7.57 -6.36 -5.23
C LEU A 17 -8.38 -5.73 -6.36
N GLN A 18 -8.12 -6.12 -7.60
CA GLN A 18 -8.85 -5.59 -8.75
C GLN A 18 -10.25 -6.17 -8.92
N LYS A 19 -10.41 -7.47 -8.64
CA LYS A 19 -11.63 -8.20 -9.01
C LYS A 19 -12.57 -8.48 -7.85
N LEU A 20 -12.05 -8.64 -6.63
CA LEU A 20 -12.87 -9.09 -5.50
C LEU A 20 -13.39 -7.95 -4.63
N ILE A 21 -12.88 -6.74 -4.80
CA ILE A 21 -13.31 -5.60 -3.98
C ILE A 21 -14.14 -4.65 -4.81
N ASN A 22 -15.31 -4.31 -4.28
CA ASN A 22 -16.16 -3.30 -4.91
C ASN A 22 -15.75 -1.92 -4.39
N TRP A 23 -14.77 -1.31 -5.05
CA TRP A 23 -14.23 -0.01 -4.66
C TRP A 23 -15.27 1.11 -4.75
N GLU A 24 -16.12 1.09 -5.78
CA GLU A 24 -17.15 2.10 -5.95
C GLU A 24 -18.11 2.15 -4.75
N LYS A 25 -18.43 0.99 -4.18
CA LYS A 25 -19.33 0.89 -3.04
C LYS A 25 -18.75 1.60 -1.81
N MET A 26 -17.43 1.74 -1.75
CA MET A 26 -16.73 2.44 -0.67
C MET A 26 -16.37 3.87 -1.05
N ASP A 27 -16.90 4.37 -2.14
CA ASP A 27 -16.55 5.68 -2.70
C ASP A 27 -15.05 5.82 -2.99
N CYS A 28 -14.45 4.74 -3.48
CA CYS A 28 -13.04 4.68 -3.85
C CYS A 28 -12.86 4.33 -5.31
N SER A 29 -11.75 4.77 -5.87
CA SER A 29 -11.32 4.42 -7.23
C SER A 29 -9.93 3.82 -7.17
N LEU A 30 -9.78 2.56 -7.57
CA LEU A 30 -8.49 1.90 -7.64
C LEU A 30 -7.79 2.34 -8.93
N GLU A 31 -6.89 3.32 -8.81
CA GLU A 31 -6.26 3.96 -9.97
C GLU A 31 -5.14 3.13 -10.57
N SER A 32 -4.36 2.45 -9.73
CA SER A 32 -3.22 1.66 -10.19
C SER A 32 -2.96 0.51 -9.24
N VAL A 33 -2.51 -0.62 -9.82
CA VAL A 33 -2.00 -1.76 -9.03
C VAL A 33 -0.66 -2.13 -9.62
N VAL A 34 0.38 -2.05 -8.81
CA VAL A 34 1.76 -2.22 -9.26
C VAL A 34 2.44 -3.37 -8.51
N SER A 35 3.61 -3.78 -8.98
CA SER A 35 4.26 -5.00 -8.49
C SER A 35 5.50 -4.78 -7.63
N ASP A 36 5.99 -3.56 -7.52
CA ASP A 36 7.17 -3.26 -6.71
C ASP A 36 7.14 -1.85 -6.14
N GLY A 37 8.05 -1.60 -5.19
CA GLY A 37 8.08 -0.34 -4.48
C GLY A 37 8.54 0.85 -5.31
N GLN A 38 9.42 0.63 -6.28
CA GLN A 38 9.89 1.71 -7.16
C GLN A 38 8.74 2.24 -8.02
N GLU A 39 8.00 1.32 -8.62
CA GLU A 39 6.83 1.67 -9.42
C GLU A 39 5.77 2.35 -8.57
N LEU A 40 5.59 1.88 -7.33
CA LEU A 40 4.66 2.50 -6.39
C LEU A 40 5.06 3.94 -6.08
N LEU A 41 6.33 4.22 -5.82
CA LEU A 41 6.81 5.58 -5.56
C LEU A 41 6.56 6.49 -6.76
N GLU A 42 6.78 6.00 -7.98
CA GLU A 42 6.53 6.77 -9.19
C GLU A 42 5.04 7.13 -9.32
N LYS A 43 4.16 6.18 -9.01
CA LYS A 43 2.72 6.42 -9.05
C LYS A 43 2.27 7.40 -7.96
N ILE A 44 2.84 7.30 -6.77
CA ILE A 44 2.53 8.24 -5.69
C ILE A 44 2.89 9.67 -6.10
N ARG A 45 4.07 9.86 -6.67
CA ARG A 45 4.53 11.18 -7.11
C ARG A 45 3.66 11.75 -8.23
N GLY A 46 3.24 10.91 -9.17
CA GLY A 46 2.47 11.34 -10.33
C GLY A 46 0.99 11.55 -10.07
N GLU A 47 0.39 10.71 -9.27
CA GLU A 47 -1.07 10.69 -9.08
C GLU A 47 -1.54 11.26 -7.75
N MET A 48 -0.65 11.39 -6.77
CA MET A 48 -0.95 11.92 -5.44
C MET A 48 -2.21 11.26 -4.84
N PRO A 49 -2.16 9.96 -4.53
CA PRO A 49 -3.33 9.23 -4.06
C PRO A 49 -3.74 9.63 -2.66
N ASP A 50 -4.99 9.33 -2.32
CA ASP A 50 -5.51 9.52 -0.96
C ASP A 50 -5.15 8.34 -0.07
N ILE A 51 -5.09 7.14 -0.66
CA ILE A 51 -4.86 5.89 0.06
C ILE A 51 -3.84 5.04 -0.70
N VAL A 52 -2.88 4.49 0.02
CA VAL A 52 -1.92 3.53 -0.51
C VAL A 52 -2.05 2.22 0.26
N ILE A 53 -2.19 1.13 -0.47
CA ILE A 53 -2.18 -0.22 0.09
C ILE A 53 -0.92 -0.90 -0.41
N THR A 54 -0.07 -1.38 0.49
CA THR A 54 1.20 -1.97 0.06
C THR A 54 1.60 -3.16 0.90
N ASP A 55 2.29 -4.11 0.27
CA ASP A 55 3.02 -5.15 0.98
C ASP A 55 4.30 -4.55 1.59
N ILE A 56 4.90 -5.23 2.54
CA ILE A 56 6.18 -4.85 3.12
C ILE A 56 7.33 -5.32 2.23
N GLN A 57 7.39 -6.61 1.96
CA GLN A 57 8.51 -7.18 1.20
C GLN A 57 8.21 -7.19 -0.29
N MET A 58 8.93 -6.33 -1.00
CA MET A 58 8.87 -6.23 -2.45
C MET A 58 10.29 -6.03 -3.00
N PRO A 59 10.57 -6.46 -4.23
CA PRO A 59 11.89 -6.24 -4.81
C PRO A 59 12.28 -4.76 -4.86
N GLY A 60 13.53 -4.47 -4.56
CA GLY A 60 14.05 -3.11 -4.55
C GLY A 60 13.59 -2.32 -3.35
N VAL A 61 12.72 -1.34 -3.56
CA VAL A 61 12.17 -0.51 -2.48
C VAL A 61 11.07 -1.30 -1.77
N ASP A 62 11.20 -1.48 -0.46
CA ASP A 62 10.19 -2.21 0.31
C ASP A 62 9.06 -1.28 0.78
N GLY A 63 8.00 -1.89 1.33
CA GLY A 63 6.82 -1.13 1.76
C GLY A 63 7.10 -0.18 2.92
N LEU A 64 8.05 -0.48 3.77
CA LEU A 64 8.40 0.41 4.89
C LEU A 64 9.12 1.66 4.40
N GLU A 65 9.95 1.53 3.36
CA GLU A 65 10.58 2.68 2.71
C GLU A 65 9.54 3.58 2.06
N VAL A 66 8.51 2.98 1.46
CA VAL A 66 7.38 3.74 0.91
C VAL A 66 6.63 4.46 2.02
N CYS A 67 6.37 3.79 3.15
CA CYS A 67 5.73 4.42 4.30
C CYS A 67 6.52 5.63 4.81
N LYS A 68 7.83 5.49 4.90
CA LYS A 68 8.71 6.58 5.30
C LYS A 68 8.61 7.76 4.34
N TYR A 69 8.65 7.49 3.05
CA TYR A 69 8.52 8.52 2.01
C TYR A 69 7.19 9.29 2.16
N ILE A 70 6.10 8.56 2.33
CA ILE A 70 4.78 9.16 2.50
C ILE A 70 4.73 10.00 3.77
N TYR A 71 5.22 9.47 4.87
CA TYR A 71 5.24 10.16 6.15
C TYR A 71 5.99 11.50 6.07
N GLU A 72 7.11 11.52 5.33
CA GLU A 72 7.97 12.70 5.22
C GLU A 72 7.51 13.69 4.15
N THR A 73 6.85 13.23 3.09
CA THR A 73 6.57 14.09 1.92
C THR A 73 5.09 14.32 1.64
N CYS A 74 4.22 13.39 2.00
CA CYS A 74 2.78 13.51 1.77
C CYS A 74 1.98 12.87 2.93
N PRO A 75 2.09 13.46 4.14
CA PRO A 75 1.53 12.85 5.35
C PRO A 75 0.00 12.75 5.35
N GLU A 76 -0.68 13.40 4.41
CA GLU A 76 -2.12 13.31 4.26
C GLU A 76 -2.57 12.01 3.60
N THR A 77 -1.66 11.35 2.87
CA THR A 77 -1.96 10.05 2.27
C THR A 77 -2.03 8.98 3.35
N GLN A 78 -3.13 8.24 3.38
CA GLN A 78 -3.32 7.14 4.33
C GLN A 78 -2.64 5.89 3.81
N VAL A 79 -2.01 5.14 4.69
CA VAL A 79 -1.30 3.92 4.30
C VAL A 79 -1.88 2.71 5.02
N ILE A 80 -2.18 1.67 4.24
CA ILE A 80 -2.59 0.37 4.74
C ILE A 80 -1.53 -0.64 4.35
N ILE A 81 -0.97 -1.33 5.31
CA ILE A 81 -0.04 -2.44 5.06
C ILE A 81 -0.84 -3.73 4.94
N LEU A 82 -0.66 -4.44 3.84
CA LEU A 82 -1.27 -5.74 3.60
C LEU A 82 -0.13 -6.74 3.39
N THR A 83 0.13 -7.60 4.36
CA THR A 83 1.32 -8.44 4.36
C THR A 83 1.08 -9.80 4.97
N ALA A 84 1.90 -10.78 4.58
CA ALA A 84 1.95 -12.10 5.19
C ALA A 84 2.82 -12.11 6.48
N TYR A 85 3.54 -11.03 6.75
CA TYR A 85 4.49 -10.97 7.85
C TYR A 85 3.85 -10.38 9.10
N SER A 86 3.80 -11.19 10.16
CA SER A 86 3.30 -10.77 11.47
C SER A 86 4.44 -10.36 12.42
N ASP A 87 5.61 -10.09 11.87
CA ASP A 87 6.79 -9.74 12.65
C ASP A 87 6.56 -8.44 13.42
N PHE A 88 6.80 -8.51 14.72
CA PHE A 88 6.63 -7.38 15.62
C PHE A 88 7.46 -6.17 15.20
N GLU A 89 8.68 -6.40 14.71
CA GLU A 89 9.56 -5.31 14.27
C GLU A 89 9.01 -4.56 13.07
N TYR A 90 8.41 -5.26 12.11
CA TYR A 90 7.76 -4.60 10.98
C TYR A 90 6.57 -3.75 11.43
N ALA A 91 5.72 -4.31 12.29
CA ALA A 91 4.56 -3.59 12.81
C ALA A 91 4.99 -2.34 13.59
N LYS A 92 6.01 -2.45 14.42
CA LYS A 92 6.56 -1.36 15.20
C LYS A 92 7.09 -0.24 14.30
N ARG A 93 7.83 -0.59 13.24
CA ARG A 93 8.36 0.38 12.28
C ARG A 93 7.23 1.05 11.50
N ALA A 94 6.21 0.29 11.14
CA ALA A 94 5.05 0.83 10.43
C ALA A 94 4.31 1.87 11.29
N ILE A 95 4.12 1.60 12.57
CA ILE A 95 3.50 2.53 13.51
C ILE A 95 4.29 3.83 13.58
N LYS A 96 5.61 3.76 13.56
CA LYS A 96 6.49 4.94 13.57
C LYS A 96 6.17 5.89 12.41
N TYR A 97 5.74 5.36 11.27
CA TYR A 97 5.40 6.15 10.10
C TYR A 97 3.91 6.42 9.96
N SER A 98 3.16 6.32 11.05
CA SER A 98 1.73 6.65 11.10
C SER A 98 0.89 5.85 10.11
N VAL A 99 1.20 4.56 9.97
CA VAL A 99 0.40 3.65 9.14
C VAL A 99 -1.01 3.55 9.72
N CYS A 100 -2.02 3.69 8.84
CA CYS A 100 -3.41 3.68 9.23
C CYS A 100 -3.89 2.31 9.69
N GLU A 101 -3.42 1.25 9.01
CA GLU A 101 -3.85 -0.11 9.29
C GLU A 101 -2.77 -1.11 8.89
N TYR A 102 -2.66 -2.19 9.64
CA TYR A 102 -1.71 -3.28 9.35
C TYR A 102 -2.52 -4.56 9.27
N VAL A 103 -2.70 -5.06 8.06
CA VAL A 103 -3.58 -6.21 7.78
C VAL A 103 -2.76 -7.41 7.34
N LEU A 104 -2.97 -8.56 8.01
CA LEU A 104 -2.32 -9.80 7.63
C LEU A 104 -3.08 -10.49 6.51
N LYS A 105 -2.33 -10.95 5.50
CA LYS A 105 -2.89 -11.82 4.48
C LYS A 105 -3.12 -13.19 5.08
N ILE A 106 -4.26 -13.78 4.78
CA ILE A 106 -4.57 -15.15 5.19
C ILE A 106 -4.32 -16.03 3.98
N SER A 107 -3.46 -17.01 4.15
CA SER A 107 -3.17 -17.97 3.09
C SER A 107 -4.21 -19.08 3.02
#